data_bb004db1f3343124a02f5fa0508e40bb
#
_entry.id   bb004db1f3343124a02f5fa0508e40bb
#
_cell.length_a   1.000
_cell.length_b   1.000
_cell.length_c   1.000
_cell.angle_alpha   90.00
_cell.angle_beta   90.00
_cell.angle_gamma   90.00
#
_symmetry.space_group_name_H-M   'P 1'
#
loop_
_entity.id
_entity.type
_entity.pdbx_description
1 polymer ?
#
loop_
_entity_poly.entity_id
_entity_poly.type
_entity_poly.pdbx_seq_one_letter_code
_entity_poly.pdbx_strand_id
1 'polypeptide(L)'
;MIRLSDIEWKIRYERESSNLDFKREQYKKEKYESLIKDIMSMANNPVDGSKHIIVGVKETPDGNKEIFPIEPTDFVDVATYQQIVRENIEPTIDFNYYPYDIPEGKIGVFEITGISNHPYMMKKDYGNKLKKGECYIR
;
A
#
# COMPACT_ATOMS: atom_id res chain seq x y z
N MET A 1 -21.61 15.60 -17.47
CA MET A 1 -20.22 15.14 -17.33
C MET A 1 -20.11 14.26 -16.09
N ILE A 2 -19.60 13.05 -16.25
CA ILE A 2 -19.39 12.13 -15.12
C ILE A 2 -18.05 12.47 -14.48
N ARG A 3 -18.07 12.68 -13.17
CA ARG A 3 -16.86 12.89 -12.39
C ARG A 3 -16.45 11.58 -11.74
N LEU A 4 -15.22 11.14 -11.98
CA LEU A 4 -14.64 10.01 -11.26
C LEU A 4 -13.97 10.53 -10.00
N SER A 5 -14.04 9.75 -8.91
CA SER A 5 -13.27 10.03 -7.72
C SER A 5 -11.78 9.88 -8.03
N ASP A 6 -10.92 10.45 -7.17
CA ASP A 6 -9.47 10.35 -7.35
C ASP A 6 -9.00 8.90 -7.36
N ILE A 7 -9.59 8.05 -6.53
CA ILE A 7 -9.23 6.63 -6.46
C ILE A 7 -9.63 5.92 -7.75
N GLU A 8 -10.85 6.15 -8.25
CA GLU A 8 -11.28 5.54 -9.52
C GLU A 8 -10.43 6.01 -10.69
N TRP A 9 -10.09 7.31 -10.71
CA TRP A 9 -9.21 7.85 -11.73
C TRP A 9 -7.87 7.12 -11.75
N LYS A 10 -7.26 6.92 -10.57
CA LYS A 10 -5.99 6.19 -10.43
C LYS A 10 -6.10 4.78 -10.97
N ILE A 11 -7.18 4.08 -10.64
CA ILE A 11 -7.40 2.71 -11.11
C ILE A 11 -7.54 2.66 -12.62
N ARG A 12 -8.29 3.58 -13.21
CA ARG A 12 -8.64 3.52 -14.64
C ARG A 12 -7.53 4.06 -15.54
N TYR A 13 -6.81 5.10 -15.10
CA TYR A 13 -5.97 5.88 -15.99
C TYR A 13 -4.52 6.04 -15.58
N GLU A 14 -4.17 5.78 -14.33
CA GLU A 14 -2.78 5.91 -13.89
C GLU A 14 -2.05 4.58 -13.90
N ARG A 15 -0.74 4.64 -14.08
CA ARG A 15 0.16 3.50 -13.99
C ARG A 15 0.91 3.54 -12.67
N GLU A 16 1.52 2.41 -12.30
CA GLU A 16 2.41 2.36 -11.15
C GLU A 16 3.48 3.44 -11.27
N SER A 17 3.79 4.07 -10.14
CA SER A 17 4.72 5.19 -10.08
C SER A 17 5.35 5.28 -8.70
N SER A 18 6.03 6.39 -8.43
CA SER A 18 6.57 6.67 -7.09
C SER A 18 5.47 6.77 -6.02
N ASN A 19 4.26 7.15 -6.43
CA ASN A 19 3.15 7.42 -5.52
C ASN A 19 2.01 6.40 -5.61
N LEU A 20 2.12 5.42 -6.50
CA LEU A 20 1.02 4.51 -6.78
C LEU A 20 1.52 3.10 -7.09
N ASP A 21 0.97 2.12 -6.39
CA ASP A 21 1.25 0.71 -6.62
C ASP A 21 -0.07 -0.06 -6.66
N PHE A 22 -0.10 -1.14 -7.43
CA PHE A 22 -1.26 -2.02 -7.51
C PHE A 22 -0.87 -3.41 -7.04
N LYS A 23 -1.72 -4.03 -6.22
CA LYS A 23 -1.55 -5.39 -5.74
C LYS A 23 -2.80 -6.19 -6.07
N ARG A 24 -2.60 -7.40 -6.59
CA ARG A 24 -3.71 -8.27 -6.95
C ARG A 24 -4.54 -8.68 -5.72
N GLU A 25 -3.88 -8.94 -4.60
CA GLU A 25 -4.54 -9.41 -3.38
C GLU A 25 -3.95 -8.78 -2.12
N GLN A 26 -4.70 -8.89 -1.03
CA GLN A 26 -4.24 -8.37 0.26
C GLN A 26 -2.98 -9.07 0.74
N TYR A 27 -2.21 -8.39 1.58
CA TYR A 27 -1.05 -9.00 2.22
C TYR A 27 -1.53 -10.01 3.27
N LYS A 28 -1.24 -11.27 3.05
CA LYS A 28 -1.47 -12.34 4.02
C LYS A 28 -0.28 -12.45 4.95
N LYS A 29 -0.42 -13.22 6.03
CA LYS A 29 0.64 -13.34 7.04
C LYS A 29 2.00 -13.68 6.45
N GLU A 30 2.06 -14.60 5.50
CA GLU A 30 3.29 -15.00 4.82
C GLU A 30 3.85 -13.91 3.90
N LYS A 31 3.12 -12.81 3.71
CA LYS A 31 3.53 -11.66 2.90
C LYS A 31 3.76 -10.39 3.72
N TYR A 32 3.83 -10.50 5.04
CA TYR A 32 4.05 -9.32 5.87
C TYR A 32 5.42 -8.68 5.64
N GLU A 33 6.41 -9.46 5.22
CA GLU A 33 7.69 -8.92 4.80
C GLU A 33 7.53 -7.94 3.65
N SER A 34 6.72 -8.30 2.66
CA SER A 34 6.40 -7.41 1.53
C SER A 34 5.62 -6.19 1.98
N LEU A 35 4.66 -6.35 2.90
CA LEU A 35 3.91 -5.22 3.47
C LEU A 35 4.85 -4.19 4.11
N ILE A 36 5.73 -4.66 4.96
CA ILE A 36 6.68 -3.80 5.68
C ILE A 36 7.55 -3.03 4.68
N LYS A 37 8.10 -3.74 3.71
CA LYS A 37 8.97 -3.16 2.70
C LYS A 37 8.23 -2.15 1.82
N ASP A 38 7.02 -2.48 1.38
CA ASP A 38 6.23 -1.61 0.51
C ASP A 38 5.84 -0.32 1.21
N ILE A 39 5.34 -0.40 2.44
CA ILE A 39 4.94 0.78 3.21
C ILE A 39 6.15 1.68 3.48
N MET A 40 7.27 1.09 3.91
CA MET A 40 8.50 1.85 4.17
C MET A 40 9.02 2.52 2.90
N SER A 41 9.07 1.79 1.79
CA SER A 41 9.60 2.31 0.53
C SER A 41 8.80 3.48 0.01
N MET A 42 7.48 3.39 0.11
CA MET A 42 6.58 4.49 -0.26
C MET A 42 6.78 5.70 0.63
N ALA A 43 6.83 5.48 1.96
CA ALA A 43 6.99 6.56 2.92
C ALA A 43 8.34 7.29 2.76
N ASN A 44 9.38 6.57 2.37
CA ASN A 44 10.72 7.15 2.16
C ASN A 44 10.89 7.82 0.81
N ASN A 45 9.96 7.62 -0.12
CA ASN A 45 10.06 8.24 -1.43
C ASN A 45 9.93 9.77 -1.28
N PRO A 46 10.87 10.56 -1.83
CA PRO A 46 10.87 12.02 -1.62
C PRO A 46 9.85 12.78 -2.45
N VAL A 47 9.15 12.12 -3.37
CA VAL A 47 8.14 12.78 -4.19
C VAL A 47 6.96 13.23 -3.31
N ASP A 48 6.58 14.50 -3.44
CA ASP A 48 5.47 15.07 -2.67
C ASP A 48 4.12 14.44 -3.04
N GLY A 49 3.18 14.56 -2.11
CA GLY A 49 1.81 14.10 -2.30
C GLY A 49 1.51 12.80 -1.58
N SER A 50 0.23 12.47 -1.51
CA SER A 50 -0.24 11.22 -0.91
C SER A 50 0.20 10.03 -1.74
N LYS A 51 0.47 8.93 -1.06
CA LYS A 51 0.92 7.69 -1.70
C LYS A 51 -0.10 6.60 -1.44
N HIS A 52 -0.36 5.82 -2.49
CA HIS A 52 -1.43 4.82 -2.43
C HIS A 52 -0.94 3.46 -2.91
N ILE A 53 -1.41 2.42 -2.22
CA ILE A 53 -1.31 1.04 -2.71
C ILE A 53 -2.74 0.56 -2.85
N ILE A 54 -3.14 0.21 -4.08
CA ILE A 54 -4.50 -0.22 -4.37
C ILE A 54 -4.51 -1.73 -4.51
N VAL A 55 -5.32 -2.39 -3.68
CA VAL A 55 -5.37 -3.84 -3.54
C VAL A 55 -6.61 -4.39 -4.23
N GLY A 56 -6.45 -5.49 -4.94
CA GLY A 56 -7.52 -6.07 -5.75
C GLY A 56 -7.45 -5.62 -7.20
N VAL A 57 -6.33 -5.08 -7.61
CA VAL A 57 -6.10 -4.59 -8.98
C VAL A 57 -4.74 -5.08 -9.45
N LYS A 58 -4.69 -5.56 -10.68
CA LYS A 58 -3.43 -5.97 -11.32
C LYS A 58 -3.25 -5.14 -12.59
N GLU A 59 -2.11 -4.47 -12.71
CA GLU A 59 -1.74 -3.77 -13.93
C GLU A 59 -1.09 -4.77 -14.90
N THR A 60 -1.59 -4.81 -16.12
CA THR A 60 -1.00 -5.64 -17.17
C THR A 60 0.09 -4.88 -17.91
N PRO A 61 0.97 -5.56 -18.68
CA PRO A 61 2.08 -4.87 -19.37
C PRO A 61 1.64 -3.75 -20.32
N ASP A 62 0.44 -3.82 -20.87
CA ASP A 62 -0.11 -2.78 -21.75
C ASP A 62 -0.75 -1.60 -20.99
N GLY A 63 -0.72 -1.64 -19.66
CA GLY A 63 -1.27 -0.59 -18.82
C GLY A 63 -2.74 -0.74 -18.48
N ASN A 64 -3.40 -1.78 -18.98
CA ASN A 64 -4.77 -2.08 -18.59
C ASN A 64 -4.81 -2.66 -17.18
N LYS A 65 -6.01 -2.65 -16.58
CA LYS A 65 -6.18 -3.15 -15.22
C LYS A 65 -7.16 -4.32 -15.20
N GLU A 66 -6.78 -5.35 -14.44
CA GLU A 66 -7.69 -6.44 -14.11
C GLU A 66 -8.12 -6.27 -12.65
N ILE A 67 -9.42 -6.44 -12.40
CA ILE A 67 -9.98 -6.25 -11.06
C ILE A 67 -10.24 -7.61 -10.41
N PHE A 68 -9.78 -7.76 -9.18
CA PHE A 68 -9.99 -8.95 -8.35
C PHE A 68 -10.65 -8.50 -7.05
N PRO A 69 -12.00 -8.38 -7.04
CA PRO A 69 -12.70 -7.85 -5.88
C PRO A 69 -12.42 -8.67 -4.60
N ILE A 70 -12.38 -7.97 -3.48
CA ILE A 70 -12.17 -8.58 -2.16
C ILE A 70 -13.54 -8.88 -1.56
N GLU A 71 -13.76 -10.12 -1.15
CA GLU A 71 -14.98 -10.47 -0.42
C GLU A 71 -15.03 -9.70 0.90
N PRO A 72 -16.17 -9.08 1.24
CA PRO A 72 -16.27 -8.29 2.48
C PRO A 72 -15.82 -9.03 3.74
N THR A 73 -16.09 -10.34 3.81
CA THR A 73 -15.71 -11.17 4.95
C THR A 73 -14.20 -11.40 5.04
N ASP A 74 -13.48 -11.20 3.94
CA ASP A 74 -12.03 -11.44 3.86
C ASP A 74 -11.24 -10.15 4.05
N PHE A 75 -11.93 -9.01 4.15
CA PHE A 75 -11.25 -7.72 4.26
C PHE A 75 -10.50 -7.60 5.58
N VAL A 76 -9.19 -7.36 5.49
CA VAL A 76 -8.32 -7.29 6.66
C VAL A 76 -8.55 -5.98 7.42
N ASP A 77 -8.66 -6.06 8.74
CA ASP A 77 -8.77 -4.89 9.61
C ASP A 77 -7.47 -4.09 9.55
N VAL A 78 -7.59 -2.78 9.36
CA VAL A 78 -6.44 -1.88 9.28
C VAL A 78 -5.55 -1.97 10.52
N ALA A 79 -6.12 -2.22 11.69
CA ALA A 79 -5.35 -2.33 12.93
C ALA A 79 -4.31 -3.45 12.85
N THR A 80 -4.62 -4.54 12.16
CA THR A 80 -3.68 -5.65 11.97
C THR A 80 -2.43 -5.17 11.22
N TYR A 81 -2.64 -4.46 10.12
CA TYR A 81 -1.52 -3.94 9.32
C TYR A 81 -0.76 -2.83 10.05
N GLN A 82 -1.49 -1.94 10.72
CA GLN A 82 -0.86 -0.86 11.48
C GLN A 82 0.04 -1.40 12.59
N GLN A 83 -0.39 -2.46 13.26
CA GLN A 83 0.41 -3.09 14.31
C GLN A 83 1.71 -3.67 13.76
N ILE A 84 1.64 -4.40 12.67
CA ILE A 84 2.83 -5.00 12.03
C ILE A 84 3.84 -3.92 11.64
N VAL A 85 3.37 -2.85 11.03
CA VAL A 85 4.26 -1.76 10.60
C VAL A 85 4.86 -1.05 11.81
N ARG A 86 4.02 -0.74 12.82
CA ARG A 86 4.48 -0.05 14.04
C ARG A 86 5.56 -0.84 14.80
N GLU A 87 5.41 -2.14 14.85
CA GLU A 87 6.35 -3.00 15.57
C GLU A 87 7.71 -3.14 14.88
N ASN A 88 7.77 -2.86 13.58
CA ASN A 88 8.95 -3.17 12.77
C ASN A 88 9.65 -1.97 12.17
N ILE A 89 9.02 -0.81 12.11
CA ILE A 89 9.57 0.38 11.46
C ILE A 89 9.61 1.55 12.44
N GLU A 90 10.70 2.33 12.38
CA GLU A 90 10.84 3.57 13.14
C GLU A 90 11.33 4.70 12.24
N PRO A 91 10.94 5.98 12.46
CA PRO A 91 9.82 6.34 13.33
C PRO A 91 8.49 5.81 12.82
N THR A 92 7.39 6.03 13.51
CA THR A 92 6.08 5.51 13.13
C THR A 92 5.61 6.12 11.82
N ILE A 93 5.11 5.27 10.92
CA ILE A 93 4.51 5.70 9.66
C ILE A 93 2.99 5.71 9.83
N ASP A 94 2.37 6.85 9.54
CA ASP A 94 0.92 6.98 9.56
C ASP A 94 0.36 6.55 8.21
N PHE A 95 -0.56 5.60 8.23
CA PHE A 95 -1.27 5.16 7.04
C PHE A 95 -2.66 4.63 7.42
N ASN A 96 -3.53 4.56 6.43
CA ASN A 96 -4.83 3.96 6.57
C ASN A 96 -5.00 2.85 5.52
N TYR A 97 -5.92 1.95 5.76
CA TYR A 97 -6.32 0.91 4.81
C TYR A 97 -7.83 0.76 4.92
N TYR A 98 -8.53 1.01 3.83
CA TYR A 98 -9.99 1.03 3.85
C TYR A 98 -10.58 0.38 2.59
N PRO A 99 -11.81 -0.15 2.72
CA PRO A 99 -12.51 -0.67 1.55
C PRO A 99 -13.03 0.47 0.68
N TYR A 100 -13.04 0.25 -0.62
CA TYR A 100 -13.56 1.21 -1.58
C TYR A 100 -14.39 0.46 -2.62
N ASP A 101 -15.60 0.93 -2.89
CA ASP A 101 -16.51 0.27 -3.83
C ASP A 101 -16.37 0.86 -5.22
N ILE A 102 -16.15 0.00 -6.20
CA ILE A 102 -16.18 0.32 -7.62
C ILE A 102 -17.22 -0.57 -8.30
N PRO A 103 -17.60 -0.31 -9.55
CA PRO A 103 -18.63 -1.13 -10.22
C PRO A 103 -18.34 -2.64 -10.21
N GLU A 104 -17.07 -3.02 -10.30
CA GLU A 104 -16.68 -4.43 -10.31
C GLU A 104 -16.71 -5.09 -8.94
N GLY A 105 -16.77 -4.32 -7.86
CA GLY A 105 -16.81 -4.84 -6.52
C GLY A 105 -15.97 -4.03 -5.53
N LYS A 106 -15.67 -4.62 -4.40
CA LYS A 106 -14.92 -3.97 -3.32
C LYS A 106 -13.42 -4.20 -3.49
N ILE A 107 -12.66 -3.11 -3.41
CA ILE A 107 -11.19 -3.16 -3.41
C ILE A 107 -10.66 -2.56 -2.11
N GLY A 108 -9.36 -2.67 -1.87
CA GLY A 108 -8.71 -2.08 -0.70
C GLY A 108 -7.78 -0.95 -1.10
N VAL A 109 -7.70 0.08 -0.27
CA VAL A 109 -6.85 1.24 -0.53
C VAL A 109 -5.98 1.52 0.69
N PHE A 110 -4.66 1.40 0.53
CA PHE A 110 -3.70 1.95 1.48
C PHE A 110 -3.45 3.41 1.10
N GLU A 111 -3.57 4.27 2.08
CA GLU A 111 -3.22 5.68 1.92
C GLU A 111 -2.15 6.02 2.94
N ILE A 112 -0.97 6.39 2.47
CA ILE A 112 0.18 6.70 3.32
C ILE A 112 0.32 8.21 3.40
N THR A 113 0.16 8.73 4.62
CA THR A 113 0.18 10.17 4.90
C THR A 113 1.17 10.44 6.04
N GLY A 114 1.37 11.71 6.38
CA GLY A 114 2.19 12.07 7.53
C GLY A 114 3.65 11.64 7.40
N ILE A 115 4.19 11.67 6.19
CA ILE A 115 5.53 11.16 5.87
C ILE A 115 6.64 12.20 6.02
N SER A 116 6.51 13.10 7.00
CA SER A 116 7.48 14.17 7.20
C SER A 116 8.72 13.78 8.03
N ASN A 117 8.71 12.60 8.63
CA ASN A 117 9.74 12.17 9.57
C ASN A 117 10.75 11.19 8.98
N HIS A 118 10.84 11.10 7.66
CA HIS A 118 11.79 10.19 7.01
C HIS A 118 13.25 10.63 7.28
N PRO A 119 14.21 9.72 7.19
CA PRO A 119 14.04 8.35 6.71
C PRO A 119 13.40 7.43 7.74
N TYR A 120 12.63 6.49 7.24
CA TYR A 120 12.07 5.39 8.01
C TYR A 120 12.95 4.16 7.79
N MET A 121 13.20 3.42 8.86
CA MET A 121 14.10 2.27 8.81
C MET A 121 13.58 1.10 9.62
N MET A 122 14.14 -0.07 9.39
CA MET A 122 13.82 -1.24 10.20
C MET A 122 14.25 -1.04 11.65
N LYS A 123 13.30 -1.16 12.56
CA LYS A 123 13.50 -1.05 13.99
C LYS A 123 14.17 -2.30 14.57
N LYS A 124 13.94 -3.44 13.95
CA LYS A 124 14.46 -4.74 14.31
C LYS A 124 14.46 -5.63 13.08
N ASP A 125 15.09 -6.81 13.18
CA ASP A 125 15.03 -7.79 12.10
C ASP A 125 13.60 -8.31 11.94
N TYR A 126 13.21 -8.57 10.71
CA TYR A 126 11.98 -9.29 10.40
C TYR A 126 12.29 -10.37 9.36
N GLY A 127 12.09 -11.64 9.76
CA GLY A 127 12.47 -12.76 8.91
C GLY A 127 13.95 -12.76 8.62
N ASN A 128 14.32 -13.29 7.46
CA ASN A 128 15.73 -13.39 7.04
C ASN A 128 16.20 -12.26 6.14
N LYS A 129 15.28 -11.46 5.63
CA LYS A 129 15.58 -10.48 4.58
C LYS A 129 15.60 -9.03 5.06
N LEU A 130 14.75 -8.69 6.02
CA LEU A 130 14.65 -7.31 6.52
C LEU A 130 15.47 -7.20 7.80
N LYS A 131 16.55 -6.42 7.76
CA LYS A 131 17.49 -6.31 8.87
C LYS A 131 17.37 -4.97 9.56
N LYS A 132 17.59 -4.97 10.89
CA LYS A 132 17.59 -3.75 11.70
C LYS A 132 18.48 -2.68 11.07
N GLY A 133 17.94 -1.48 10.99
CA GLY A 133 18.67 -0.32 10.45
C GLY A 133 18.61 -0.17 8.95
N GLU A 134 18.07 -1.16 8.24
CA GLU A 134 17.92 -1.04 6.78
C GLU A 134 16.78 -0.08 6.42
N CYS A 135 17.01 0.66 5.35
CA CYS A 135 16.08 1.65 4.82
C CYS A 135 15.81 1.33 3.35
N TYR A 136 14.53 1.23 2.99
CA TYR A 136 14.13 0.96 1.61
C TYR A 136 13.44 2.18 1.05
N ILE A 137 13.71 2.49 -0.23
CA ILE A 137 13.16 3.65 -0.93
C ILE A 137 12.62 3.17 -2.28
N ARG A 138 11.40 3.59 -2.61
CA ARG A 138 10.80 3.29 -3.90
C ARG A 138 11.34 4.21 -4.99
#